data_5fd6f7019323542fc132d399361ccce3
#
_entry.id   5fd6f7019323542fc132d399361ccce3
#
_cell.length_a   1.000
_cell.length_b   1.000
_cell.length_c   1.000
_cell.angle_alpha   90.00
_cell.angle_beta   90.00
_cell.angle_gamma   90.00
#
_symmetry.space_group_name_H-M   'P 1'
#
loop_
_entity.id
_entity.type
_entity.pdbx_description
1 polymer ?
#
loop_
_entity_poly.entity_id
_entity_poly.type
_entity_poly.pdbx_seq_one_letter_code
_entity_poly.pdbx_strand_id
1 'polypeptide(L)'
;MRTPPYPTQSYLKKRTMKPFRAALFALIVLLSAACSRPASDLVESSTNGLSGVRMPVQVTLREGVELAEDDLEDAVSFTPSADVEVSRLGVRTLRIVPKSPLKSDTRYKVALDASKLTGGKAKGVAEFEFSTPKLRFSYNPCWLQQSDDLKYYVLVGETVSSDYAADDYVEQRLKIKGLLKPEVTWTHSEDGTVHKYRVENIPTRSDESYKLTLDFDLDPKRNVEMEVPRKGEYIVLDHTVQTEPLAVVVTFSEPLKPNQDFRNLIRFDPKFRTSVDRNRLYIYPETQLTGNYEVEISREVQNKAGRRLDESYTFTAALPSQAPAIRFTGKGSILPSSNRMSLLFESVNFARARVRVRKIFANNLLQFFQRN
;
A
#
# COMPACT_ATOMS: atom_id res chain seq x y z
N MET A 1 -75.15 -10.92 -41.07
CA MET A 1 -76.20 -10.00 -41.61
C MET A 1 -75.73 -8.59 -41.54
N ARG A 2 -75.72 -7.92 -42.70
CA ARG A 2 -75.72 -6.45 -42.98
C ARG A 2 -74.51 -5.64 -42.57
N THR A 3 -73.64 -5.41 -43.52
CA THR A 3 -72.94 -4.11 -43.83
C THR A 3 -73.91 -2.98 -44.21
N PRO A 4 -73.45 -1.74 -44.58
CA PRO A 4 -72.58 -0.71 -44.10
C PRO A 4 -73.37 0.64 -43.94
N PRO A 5 -72.92 1.91 -44.07
CA PRO A 5 -71.97 2.45 -45.03
C PRO A 5 -71.10 3.66 -44.59
N TYR A 6 -70.09 3.98 -45.39
CA TYR A 6 -69.42 5.28 -45.48
C TYR A 6 -70.42 6.41 -46.02
N PRO A 7 -70.19 7.73 -45.85
CA PRO A 7 -69.16 8.51 -46.48
C PRO A 7 -68.66 9.71 -45.57
N THR A 8 -67.82 10.68 -45.87
CA THR A 8 -67.53 11.54 -46.98
C THR A 8 -66.27 12.37 -46.79
N GLN A 9 -65.63 12.72 -47.86
CA GLN A 9 -64.44 13.59 -47.95
C GLN A 9 -64.80 15.07 -47.65
N SER A 10 -63.84 15.80 -47.02
CA SER A 10 -63.78 17.25 -47.17
C SER A 10 -62.36 17.73 -47.49
N TYR A 11 -62.22 18.39 -48.57
CA TYR A 11 -60.99 19.00 -49.10
C TYR A 11 -60.55 20.19 -48.26
N LEU A 12 -59.24 20.23 -47.90
CA LEU A 12 -58.60 21.46 -47.47
C LEU A 12 -57.34 21.76 -48.29
N LYS A 13 -57.34 22.91 -48.84
CA LYS A 13 -56.41 23.54 -49.80
C LYS A 13 -54.94 23.48 -49.26
N LYS A 14 -54.03 22.94 -50.06
CA LYS A 14 -52.58 23.15 -49.97
C LYS A 14 -52.21 24.60 -50.27
N ARG A 15 -51.65 25.28 -49.26
CA ARG A 15 -50.98 26.57 -49.46
C ARG A 15 -49.48 26.27 -49.64
N THR A 16 -48.98 26.42 -50.87
CA THR A 16 -47.57 26.28 -51.24
C THR A 16 -46.78 27.49 -50.72
N MET A 17 -45.92 27.27 -49.76
CA MET A 17 -44.89 28.25 -49.37
C MET A 17 -43.74 28.21 -50.39
N LYS A 18 -43.34 29.40 -50.84
CA LYS A 18 -42.27 29.58 -51.81
C LYS A 18 -40.93 29.12 -51.33
N PRO A 19 -40.09 28.40 -52.13
CA PRO A 19 -38.85 27.71 -51.68
C PRO A 19 -37.70 28.65 -51.31
N PHE A 20 -37.81 29.93 -51.46
CA PHE A 20 -36.73 30.90 -51.30
C PHE A 20 -36.42 31.27 -49.80
N ARG A 21 -37.40 31.09 -48.89
CA ARG A 21 -37.19 31.38 -47.47
C ARG A 21 -36.68 30.21 -46.68
N ALA A 22 -36.81 28.99 -47.13
CA ALA A 22 -36.34 27.80 -46.51
C ALA A 22 -34.78 27.57 -46.67
N ALA A 23 -34.25 28.03 -47.83
CA ALA A 23 -32.81 27.93 -48.11
C ALA A 23 -31.95 28.89 -47.29
N LEU A 24 -32.51 30.07 -46.91
CA LEU A 24 -31.76 31.04 -46.08
C LEU A 24 -31.68 30.64 -44.59
N PHE A 25 -32.71 29.94 -44.08
CA PHE A 25 -32.69 29.44 -42.71
C PHE A 25 -31.78 28.17 -42.55
N ALA A 26 -31.69 27.33 -43.56
CA ALA A 26 -30.78 26.20 -43.57
C ALA A 26 -29.31 26.63 -43.69
N LEU A 27 -29.02 27.75 -44.35
CA LEU A 27 -27.63 28.26 -44.47
C LEU A 27 -27.15 28.96 -43.21
N ILE A 28 -28.04 29.55 -42.40
CA ILE A 28 -27.68 30.19 -41.12
C ILE A 28 -27.44 29.13 -40.01
N VAL A 29 -28.13 27.98 -40.07
CA VAL A 29 -27.89 26.86 -39.11
C VAL A 29 -26.61 26.09 -39.43
N LEU A 30 -26.14 26.11 -40.69
CA LEU A 30 -24.88 25.46 -41.09
C LEU A 30 -23.63 26.30 -40.81
N LEU A 31 -23.75 27.60 -40.54
CA LEU A 31 -22.62 28.48 -40.22
C LEU A 31 -22.35 28.63 -38.74
N SER A 32 -23.16 28.03 -37.85
CA SER A 32 -22.91 28.00 -36.41
C SER A 32 -22.22 26.68 -35.91
N ALA A 33 -21.86 25.80 -36.81
CA ALA A 33 -20.97 24.67 -36.51
C ALA A 33 -19.49 25.10 -36.58
N ALA A 34 -19.17 26.25 -35.95
CA ALA A 34 -17.78 26.68 -35.81
C ALA A 34 -17.08 25.80 -34.77
N CYS A 35 -16.22 24.93 -35.27
CA CYS A 35 -15.01 24.43 -34.64
C CYS A 35 -14.98 24.41 -33.10
N SER A 36 -15.83 23.64 -32.47
CA SER A 36 -15.54 23.16 -31.14
C SER A 36 -14.89 21.76 -31.27
N ARG A 37 -13.63 21.64 -30.87
CA ARG A 37 -12.98 20.32 -30.79
C ARG A 37 -13.85 19.42 -29.92
N PRO A 38 -14.10 18.17 -30.31
CA PRO A 38 -14.82 17.23 -29.45
C PRO A 38 -14.01 17.04 -28.15
N ALA A 39 -14.69 16.99 -27.03
CA ALA A 39 -14.05 16.89 -25.70
C ALA A 39 -13.17 15.64 -25.54
N SER A 40 -13.40 14.58 -26.31
CA SER A 40 -12.54 13.40 -26.42
C SER A 40 -11.12 13.72 -26.87
N ASP A 41 -10.92 14.84 -27.56
CA ASP A 41 -9.60 15.27 -28.03
C ASP A 41 -8.88 16.25 -27.10
N LEU A 42 -9.44 16.55 -25.93
CA LEU A 42 -8.88 17.50 -24.98
C LEU A 42 -7.72 16.94 -24.17
N VAL A 43 -7.83 15.69 -23.76
CA VAL A 43 -6.88 15.04 -22.84
C VAL A 43 -5.83 14.26 -23.63
N GLU A 44 -4.56 14.56 -23.36
CA GLU A 44 -3.40 13.82 -23.87
C GLU A 44 -3.10 12.61 -23.00
N SER A 45 -3.09 12.82 -21.68
CA SER A 45 -2.87 11.76 -20.69
C SER A 45 -3.59 12.04 -19.38
N SER A 46 -3.99 11.01 -18.69
CA SER A 46 -4.61 11.09 -17.38
C SER A 46 -4.15 9.92 -16.50
N THR A 47 -4.30 10.08 -15.18
CA THR A 47 -4.18 8.97 -14.26
C THR A 47 -5.14 7.86 -14.67
N ASN A 48 -4.63 6.63 -14.81
CA ASN A 48 -5.41 5.46 -15.18
C ASN A 48 -4.95 4.24 -14.37
N GLY A 49 -5.69 3.14 -14.45
CA GLY A 49 -5.39 1.91 -13.70
C GLY A 49 -5.63 2.07 -12.20
N LEU A 50 -4.68 1.62 -11.38
CA LEU A 50 -4.76 1.70 -9.92
C LEU A 50 -4.03 2.93 -9.41
N SER A 51 -4.69 3.72 -8.56
CA SER A 51 -4.12 4.88 -7.87
C SER A 51 -4.44 4.81 -6.38
N GLY A 52 -3.46 5.09 -5.52
CA GLY A 52 -3.66 5.10 -4.07
C GLY A 52 -4.72 6.12 -3.63
N VAL A 53 -5.39 5.85 -2.51
CA VAL A 53 -6.53 6.65 -2.03
C VAL A 53 -6.19 8.09 -1.65
N ARG A 54 -4.91 8.40 -1.42
CA ARG A 54 -4.40 9.77 -1.17
C ARG A 54 -3.56 10.33 -2.32
N MET A 55 -3.36 9.54 -3.38
CA MET A 55 -2.50 9.95 -4.49
C MET A 55 -3.17 11.04 -5.33
N PRO A 56 -2.41 12.05 -5.76
CA PRO A 56 -2.92 13.04 -6.70
C PRO A 56 -3.30 12.41 -8.04
N VAL A 57 -4.44 12.82 -8.57
CA VAL A 57 -4.84 12.51 -9.94
C VAL A 57 -4.29 13.60 -10.85
N GLN A 58 -3.60 13.22 -11.91
CA GLN A 58 -3.01 14.15 -12.87
C GLN A 58 -3.67 14.01 -14.24
N VAL A 59 -3.86 15.15 -14.89
CA VAL A 59 -4.40 15.23 -16.24
C VAL A 59 -3.58 16.21 -17.05
N THR A 60 -3.09 15.78 -18.21
CA THR A 60 -2.37 16.65 -19.15
C THR A 60 -3.25 16.89 -20.39
N LEU A 61 -3.48 18.15 -20.72
CA LEU A 61 -4.18 18.55 -21.92
C LEU A 61 -3.27 18.46 -23.13
N ARG A 62 -3.85 18.27 -24.31
CA ARG A 62 -3.13 18.21 -25.58
C ARG A 62 -2.41 19.51 -25.91
N GLU A 63 -1.42 19.41 -26.74
CA GLU A 63 -0.67 20.56 -27.24
C GLU A 63 -1.58 21.59 -27.94
N GLY A 64 -1.37 22.87 -27.64
CA GLY A 64 -2.19 23.96 -28.12
C GLY A 64 -3.49 24.20 -27.32
N VAL A 65 -3.69 23.48 -26.21
CA VAL A 65 -4.76 23.70 -25.23
C VAL A 65 -4.14 24.18 -23.92
N GLU A 66 -4.53 25.39 -23.50
CA GLU A 66 -4.06 25.99 -22.25
C GLU A 66 -5.17 26.03 -21.22
N LEU A 67 -4.81 25.86 -19.97
CA LEU A 67 -5.74 25.99 -18.84
C LEU A 67 -6.09 27.44 -18.58
N ALA A 68 -7.34 27.68 -18.21
CA ALA A 68 -7.80 28.98 -17.73
C ALA A 68 -7.05 29.41 -16.47
N GLU A 69 -7.04 30.72 -16.20
CA GLU A 69 -6.38 31.27 -14.99
C GLU A 69 -7.26 31.21 -13.75
N ASP A 70 -8.58 31.12 -13.94
CA ASP A 70 -9.60 31.13 -12.89
C ASP A 70 -9.70 29.80 -12.15
N ASP A 71 -10.56 29.76 -11.14
CA ASP A 71 -10.84 28.60 -10.29
C ASP A 71 -11.24 27.38 -11.13
N LEU A 72 -10.44 26.34 -11.03
CA LEU A 72 -10.58 25.10 -11.80
C LEU A 72 -11.33 24.00 -11.02
N GLU A 73 -11.65 24.21 -9.73
CA GLU A 73 -12.36 23.20 -8.93
C GLU A 73 -13.74 22.89 -9.52
N ASP A 74 -14.47 23.91 -9.93
CA ASP A 74 -15.80 23.77 -10.55
C ASP A 74 -15.80 23.07 -11.92
N ALA A 75 -14.63 22.90 -12.53
CA ALA A 75 -14.49 22.23 -13.81
C ALA A 75 -14.28 20.71 -13.69
N VAL A 76 -14.12 20.19 -12.46
CA VAL A 76 -13.80 18.80 -12.21
C VAL A 76 -14.88 18.16 -11.35
N SER A 77 -15.37 17.00 -11.76
CA SER A 77 -16.33 16.23 -10.97
C SER A 77 -15.97 14.76 -10.93
N PHE A 78 -16.23 14.14 -9.79
CA PHE A 78 -15.96 12.71 -9.52
C PHE A 78 -17.26 11.93 -9.36
N THR A 79 -17.29 10.73 -9.89
CA THR A 79 -18.33 9.73 -9.63
C THR A 79 -17.67 8.43 -9.18
N PRO A 80 -17.85 7.96 -7.92
CA PRO A 80 -18.56 8.61 -6.81
C PRO A 80 -17.97 9.98 -6.44
N SER A 81 -18.79 10.84 -5.83
CA SER A 81 -18.38 12.19 -5.42
C SER A 81 -17.19 12.15 -4.48
N ALA A 82 -16.24 13.06 -4.69
CA ALA A 82 -15.09 13.29 -3.81
C ALA A 82 -14.78 14.79 -3.79
N ASP A 83 -14.45 15.30 -2.60
CA ASP A 83 -13.96 16.66 -2.44
C ASP A 83 -12.49 16.71 -2.84
N VAL A 84 -12.17 17.62 -3.73
CA VAL A 84 -10.83 17.72 -4.31
C VAL A 84 -10.35 19.18 -4.29
N GLU A 85 -9.05 19.33 -4.24
CA GLU A 85 -8.35 20.58 -4.53
C GLU A 85 -7.75 20.46 -5.92
N VAL A 86 -7.98 21.44 -6.80
CA VAL A 86 -7.46 21.44 -8.15
C VAL A 86 -6.43 22.54 -8.32
N SER A 87 -5.26 22.18 -8.77
CA SER A 87 -4.14 23.10 -8.99
C SER A 87 -3.51 22.89 -10.36
N ARG A 88 -2.80 23.90 -10.85
CA ARG A 88 -2.04 23.83 -12.09
C ARG A 88 -0.60 23.39 -11.80
N LEU A 89 -0.15 22.36 -12.49
CA LEU A 89 1.26 21.93 -12.47
C LEU A 89 2.06 22.53 -13.64
N GLY A 90 1.45 23.37 -14.45
CA GLY A 90 1.99 24.01 -15.64
C GLY A 90 0.87 24.49 -16.53
N VAL A 91 1.19 24.95 -17.75
CA VAL A 91 0.18 25.53 -18.66
C VAL A 91 -0.85 24.53 -19.15
N ARG A 92 -0.58 23.24 -19.09
CA ARG A 92 -1.44 22.16 -19.63
C ARG A 92 -1.75 21.04 -18.65
N THR A 93 -1.15 21.05 -17.46
CA THR A 93 -1.28 19.92 -16.52
C THR A 93 -2.05 20.34 -15.28
N LEU A 94 -3.13 19.62 -15.00
CA LEU A 94 -3.90 19.69 -13.77
C LEU A 94 -3.34 18.68 -12.75
N ARG A 95 -3.29 19.11 -11.52
CA ARG A 95 -3.09 18.26 -10.35
C ARG A 95 -4.32 18.34 -9.47
N ILE A 96 -4.99 17.23 -9.28
CA ILE A 96 -6.22 17.11 -8.51
C ILE A 96 -5.90 16.29 -7.27
N VAL A 97 -6.03 16.88 -6.09
CA VAL A 97 -5.68 16.26 -4.81
C VAL A 97 -6.97 16.02 -4.03
N PRO A 98 -7.27 14.78 -3.64
CA PRO A 98 -8.39 14.52 -2.74
C PRO A 98 -8.17 15.21 -1.37
N LYS A 99 -9.15 16.02 -0.92
CA LYS A 99 -9.11 16.67 0.42
C LYS A 99 -9.27 15.65 1.56
N SER A 100 -9.90 14.51 1.26
CA SER A 100 -10.00 13.34 2.14
C SER A 100 -9.65 12.09 1.35
N PRO A 101 -9.17 11.01 2.00
CA PRO A 101 -8.87 9.76 1.31
C PRO A 101 -10.07 9.26 0.50
N LEU A 102 -9.82 8.88 -0.74
CA LEU A 102 -10.82 8.24 -1.59
C LEU A 102 -11.26 6.89 -0.99
N LYS A 103 -12.43 6.40 -1.35
CA LYS A 103 -12.86 5.06 -0.94
C LYS A 103 -11.97 4.01 -1.61
N SER A 104 -11.50 3.03 -0.86
CA SER A 104 -10.78 1.87 -1.39
C SER A 104 -11.70 0.98 -2.24
N ASP A 105 -11.11 0.11 -3.08
CA ASP A 105 -11.83 -0.83 -3.95
C ASP A 105 -12.94 -0.17 -4.77
N THR A 106 -12.67 1.03 -5.27
CA THR A 106 -13.68 1.86 -5.91
C THR A 106 -13.19 2.35 -7.27
N ARG A 107 -14.06 2.21 -8.29
CA ARG A 107 -13.84 2.80 -9.61
C ARG A 107 -14.37 4.21 -9.61
N TYR A 108 -13.52 5.16 -9.93
CA TYR A 108 -13.83 6.57 -10.06
C TYR A 108 -13.87 6.96 -11.53
N LYS A 109 -14.94 7.63 -11.91
CA LYS A 109 -15.07 8.33 -13.18
C LYS A 109 -14.87 9.82 -12.91
N VAL A 110 -13.96 10.44 -13.64
CA VAL A 110 -13.67 11.86 -13.54
C VAL A 110 -14.16 12.53 -14.81
N ALA A 111 -15.00 13.54 -14.65
CA ALA A 111 -15.49 14.34 -15.76
C ALA A 111 -14.91 15.76 -15.66
N LEU A 112 -14.45 16.26 -16.80
CA LEU A 112 -13.79 17.55 -16.98
C LEU A 112 -14.63 18.43 -17.91
N ASP A 113 -15.17 19.55 -17.42
CA ASP A 113 -15.85 20.54 -18.23
C ASP A 113 -14.83 21.34 -19.07
N ALA A 114 -14.77 21.02 -20.34
CA ALA A 114 -13.83 21.64 -21.27
C ALA A 114 -13.98 23.16 -21.35
N SER A 115 -15.19 23.68 -21.24
CA SER A 115 -15.46 25.13 -21.33
C SER A 115 -14.87 25.86 -20.12
N LYS A 116 -15.10 25.33 -18.91
CA LYS A 116 -14.53 25.89 -17.68
C LYS A 116 -13.03 25.78 -17.67
N LEU A 117 -12.47 24.58 -18.02
CA LEU A 117 -11.03 24.36 -18.05
C LEU A 117 -10.26 25.27 -19.01
N THR A 118 -10.89 25.71 -20.12
CA THR A 118 -10.19 26.44 -21.18
C THR A 118 -10.68 27.87 -21.35
N GLY A 119 -11.49 28.39 -20.42
CA GLY A 119 -12.08 29.73 -20.54
C GLY A 119 -12.97 29.86 -21.79
N GLY A 120 -13.73 28.82 -22.13
CA GLY A 120 -14.66 28.79 -23.27
C GLY A 120 -14.03 28.45 -24.63
N LYS A 121 -12.72 28.22 -24.71
CA LYS A 121 -12.02 27.87 -25.98
C LYS A 121 -12.36 26.46 -26.48
N ALA A 122 -12.72 25.55 -25.59
CA ALA A 122 -13.22 24.21 -25.91
C ALA A 122 -14.63 24.00 -25.32
N LYS A 123 -15.39 23.03 -25.84
CA LYS A 123 -16.74 22.70 -25.35
C LYS A 123 -16.93 21.20 -25.18
N GLY A 124 -17.80 20.83 -24.25
CA GLY A 124 -18.16 19.46 -23.94
C GLY A 124 -17.48 18.96 -22.65
N VAL A 125 -17.61 17.67 -22.41
CA VAL A 125 -17.07 17.01 -21.20
C VAL A 125 -16.08 15.93 -21.63
N ALA A 126 -14.84 15.98 -21.13
CA ALA A 126 -13.89 14.90 -21.27
C ALA A 126 -13.99 14.01 -20.04
N GLU A 127 -13.89 12.69 -20.23
CA GLU A 127 -14.03 11.73 -19.15
C GLU A 127 -12.87 10.74 -19.16
N PHE A 128 -12.44 10.33 -17.97
CA PHE A 128 -11.51 9.24 -17.80
C PHE A 128 -11.82 8.49 -16.50
N GLU A 129 -11.22 7.33 -16.33
CA GLU A 129 -11.47 6.46 -15.19
C GLU A 129 -10.18 5.96 -14.58
N PHE A 130 -10.20 5.77 -13.26
CA PHE A 130 -9.18 5.04 -12.51
C PHE A 130 -9.85 4.26 -11.38
N SER A 131 -9.13 3.38 -10.72
CA SER A 131 -9.63 2.64 -9.55
C SER A 131 -8.67 2.79 -8.40
N THR A 132 -9.21 2.76 -7.20
CA THR A 132 -8.41 2.63 -5.98
C THR A 132 -8.23 1.15 -5.63
N PRO A 133 -7.08 0.75 -5.09
CA PRO A 133 -6.86 -0.64 -4.73
C PRO A 133 -7.74 -1.05 -3.57
N LYS A 134 -8.03 -2.34 -3.49
CA LYS A 134 -8.65 -2.94 -2.31
C LYS A 134 -7.65 -2.88 -1.15
N LEU A 135 -8.08 -2.33 -0.03
CA LEU A 135 -7.27 -2.27 1.18
C LEU A 135 -7.07 -3.68 1.74
N ARG A 136 -5.81 -4.06 1.90
CA ARG A 136 -5.41 -5.36 2.44
C ARG A 136 -4.36 -5.17 3.52
N PHE A 137 -4.34 -6.10 4.47
CA PHE A 137 -3.42 -6.08 5.58
C PHE A 137 -2.51 -7.31 5.57
N SER A 138 -1.27 -7.10 5.97
CA SER A 138 -0.32 -8.13 6.34
C SER A 138 0.04 -7.99 7.82
N TYR A 139 0.35 -9.11 8.45
CA TYR A 139 0.59 -9.17 9.89
C TYR A 139 2.00 -9.68 10.13
N ASN A 140 2.84 -8.84 10.69
CA ASN A 140 4.13 -9.25 11.16
C ASN A 140 3.99 -10.12 12.43
N PRO A 141 4.93 -11.01 12.71
CA PRO A 141 4.93 -11.77 13.94
C PRO A 141 4.84 -10.84 15.16
N CYS A 142 3.94 -11.15 16.09
CA CYS A 142 3.87 -10.47 17.38
C CYS A 142 4.46 -11.36 18.45
N TRP A 143 4.94 -10.78 19.54
CA TRP A 143 5.60 -11.51 20.60
C TRP A 143 5.31 -10.92 21.98
N LEU A 144 5.37 -11.77 23.00
CA LEU A 144 5.37 -11.35 24.39
C LEU A 144 6.77 -10.96 24.83
N GLN A 145 6.88 -9.87 25.56
CA GLN A 145 8.08 -9.48 26.29
C GLN A 145 7.73 -9.11 27.72
N GLN A 146 8.60 -9.38 28.65
CA GLN A 146 8.38 -8.96 30.02
C GLN A 146 8.56 -7.46 30.17
N SER A 147 7.75 -6.81 31.01
CA SER A 147 7.89 -5.39 31.36
C SER A 147 9.25 -5.14 32.04
N ASP A 148 9.71 -3.87 32.07
CA ASP A 148 11.01 -3.54 32.65
C ASP A 148 11.10 -3.85 34.15
N ASP A 149 9.97 -3.78 34.86
CA ASP A 149 9.86 -4.13 36.29
C ASP A 149 9.59 -5.61 36.55
N LEU A 150 9.52 -6.44 35.51
CA LEU A 150 9.30 -7.88 35.52
C LEU A 150 7.96 -8.32 36.15
N LYS A 151 6.98 -7.44 36.26
CA LYS A 151 5.67 -7.73 36.89
C LYS A 151 4.62 -8.20 35.91
N TYR A 152 4.70 -7.72 34.68
CA TYR A 152 3.71 -7.92 33.62
C TYR A 152 4.38 -8.36 32.34
N TYR A 153 3.61 -8.91 31.45
CA TYR A 153 3.98 -9.01 30.04
C TYR A 153 3.43 -7.84 29.23
N VAL A 154 4.11 -7.55 28.18
CA VAL A 154 3.69 -6.61 27.12
C VAL A 154 3.70 -7.39 25.81
N LEU A 155 2.63 -7.36 25.07
CA LEU A 155 2.58 -7.92 23.72
C LEU A 155 2.88 -6.81 22.73
N VAL A 156 3.79 -7.05 21.81
CA VAL A 156 4.21 -6.11 20.77
C VAL A 156 3.94 -6.72 19.41
N GLY A 157 3.37 -5.95 18.51
CA GLY A 157 3.13 -6.39 17.15
C GLY A 157 2.97 -5.25 16.17
N GLU A 158 2.86 -5.61 14.90
CA GLU A 158 2.75 -4.67 13.79
C GLU A 158 1.86 -5.26 12.70
N THR A 159 1.00 -4.43 12.13
CA THR A 159 0.26 -4.74 10.91
C THR A 159 0.57 -3.67 9.85
N VAL A 160 0.61 -4.08 8.59
CA VAL A 160 0.93 -3.21 7.46
C VAL A 160 -0.21 -3.27 6.46
N SER A 161 -0.70 -2.11 6.07
CA SER A 161 -1.74 -1.98 5.05
C SER A 161 -1.14 -1.75 3.65
N SER A 162 -1.85 -2.20 2.63
CA SER A 162 -1.43 -2.06 1.22
C SER A 162 -1.58 -0.64 0.67
N ASP A 163 -2.31 0.22 1.36
CA ASP A 163 -2.53 1.63 1.07
C ASP A 163 -2.89 2.32 2.39
N TYR A 164 -3.08 3.63 2.37
CA TYR A 164 -3.49 4.38 3.54
C TYR A 164 -4.71 3.74 4.24
N ALA A 165 -4.60 3.52 5.53
CA ALA A 165 -5.69 3.16 6.43
C ALA A 165 -5.75 4.18 7.57
N ALA A 166 -6.94 4.67 7.88
CA ALA A 166 -7.12 5.60 9.00
C ALA A 166 -6.83 4.89 10.33
N ASP A 167 -6.22 5.62 11.27
CA ASP A 167 -5.77 5.08 12.55
C ASP A 167 -6.94 4.43 13.32
N ASP A 168 -8.03 5.15 13.47
CA ASP A 168 -9.25 4.68 14.13
C ASP A 168 -9.88 3.47 13.43
N TYR A 169 -9.76 3.37 12.10
CA TYR A 169 -10.22 2.21 11.34
C TYR A 169 -9.49 0.94 11.75
N VAL A 170 -8.17 1.03 11.97
CA VAL A 170 -7.35 -0.13 12.37
C VAL A 170 -7.54 -0.45 13.84
N GLU A 171 -7.50 0.56 14.70
CA GLU A 171 -7.62 0.42 16.15
C GLU A 171 -8.90 -0.28 16.59
N GLN A 172 -10.05 0.14 16.04
CA GLN A 172 -11.36 -0.43 16.36
C GLN A 172 -11.55 -1.89 15.91
N ARG A 173 -10.65 -2.38 15.05
CA ARG A 173 -10.74 -3.74 14.48
C ARG A 173 -9.83 -4.75 15.15
N LEU A 174 -9.10 -4.38 16.18
CA LEU A 174 -8.40 -5.31 17.06
C LEU A 174 -9.26 -5.60 18.30
N LYS A 175 -9.61 -6.85 18.49
CA LYS A 175 -10.25 -7.35 19.71
C LYS A 175 -9.30 -8.28 20.43
N ILE A 176 -9.18 -8.11 21.74
CA ILE A 176 -8.31 -8.93 22.58
C ILE A 176 -9.19 -9.71 23.55
N LYS A 177 -9.01 -11.03 23.55
CA LYS A 177 -9.69 -11.96 24.47
C LYS A 177 -8.66 -12.53 25.46
N GLY A 178 -9.09 -12.84 26.65
CA GLY A 178 -8.21 -13.34 27.74
C GLY A 178 -7.84 -12.27 28.77
N LEU A 179 -8.12 -10.99 28.47
CA LEU A 179 -7.98 -9.85 29.38
C LEU A 179 -9.32 -9.20 29.66
N LEU A 180 -9.53 -8.74 30.89
CA LEU A 180 -10.78 -8.05 31.28
C LEU A 180 -10.87 -6.63 30.69
N LYS A 181 -9.75 -5.89 30.72
CA LYS A 181 -9.66 -4.52 30.18
C LYS A 181 -8.28 -4.37 29.53
N PRO A 182 -8.13 -4.77 28.26
CA PRO A 182 -6.86 -4.61 27.58
C PRO A 182 -6.56 -3.12 27.37
N GLU A 183 -5.35 -2.71 27.74
CA GLU A 183 -4.80 -1.39 27.40
C GLU A 183 -3.95 -1.55 26.15
N VAL A 184 -4.34 -0.87 25.08
CA VAL A 184 -3.63 -0.94 23.79
C VAL A 184 -3.15 0.45 23.43
N THR A 185 -1.86 0.59 23.22
CA THR A 185 -1.24 1.79 22.67
C THR A 185 -0.84 1.56 21.22
N TRP A 186 -1.13 2.54 20.39
CA TRP A 186 -0.84 2.48 18.96
C TRP A 186 0.15 3.54 18.53
N THR A 187 0.91 3.24 17.50
CA THR A 187 1.77 4.18 16.78
C THR A 187 1.63 3.92 15.29
N HIS A 188 1.26 4.94 14.55
CA HIS A 188 1.03 4.86 13.11
C HIS A 188 2.10 5.63 12.35
N SER A 189 2.44 5.16 11.15
CA SER A 189 3.30 5.90 10.23
C SER A 189 2.57 7.10 9.61
N GLU A 190 3.29 8.14 9.23
CA GLU A 190 2.70 9.34 8.60
C GLU A 190 1.92 9.03 7.31
N ASP A 191 2.35 8.04 6.56
CA ASP A 191 1.67 7.58 5.35
C ASP A 191 0.46 6.69 5.64
N GLY A 192 0.22 6.34 6.92
CA GLY A 192 -0.90 5.50 7.36
C GLY A 192 -0.84 4.07 6.84
N THR A 193 0.36 3.53 6.60
CA THR A 193 0.51 2.16 6.10
C THR A 193 1.07 1.19 7.14
N VAL A 194 1.77 1.67 8.17
CA VAL A 194 2.34 0.84 9.24
C VAL A 194 1.66 1.17 10.57
N HIS A 195 1.13 0.16 11.22
CA HIS A 195 0.37 0.29 12.46
C HIS A 195 0.97 -0.63 13.52
N LYS A 196 1.74 -0.05 14.46
CA LYS A 196 2.35 -0.78 15.59
C LYS A 196 1.43 -0.71 16.77
N TYR A 197 1.27 -1.83 17.46
CA TYR A 197 0.46 -1.93 18.67
C TYR A 197 1.23 -2.56 19.82
N ARG A 198 0.90 -2.11 21.01
CA ARG A 198 1.38 -2.67 22.28
C ARG A 198 0.18 -2.91 23.19
N VAL A 199 0.08 -4.13 23.68
CA VAL A 199 -0.89 -4.47 24.72
C VAL A 199 -0.15 -4.47 26.04
N GLU A 200 -0.49 -3.54 26.89
CA GLU A 200 0.21 -3.30 28.16
C GLU A 200 -0.43 -4.11 29.31
N ASN A 201 0.31 -4.21 30.41
CA ASN A 201 -0.16 -4.73 31.69
C ASN A 201 -0.81 -6.13 31.63
N ILE A 202 -0.29 -7.03 30.80
CA ILE A 202 -0.74 -8.42 30.70
C ILE A 202 -0.30 -9.15 31.98
N PRO A 203 -1.22 -9.54 32.89
CA PRO A 203 -0.83 -10.10 34.19
C PRO A 203 -0.36 -11.55 34.05
N THR A 204 0.61 -11.94 34.87
CA THR A 204 0.95 -13.35 35.08
C THR A 204 0.06 -13.93 36.18
N ARG A 205 -0.36 -15.19 36.03
CA ARG A 205 -1.04 -15.95 37.07
C ARG A 205 -0.03 -16.85 37.80
N SER A 206 -0.27 -17.14 39.06
CA SER A 206 0.65 -17.97 39.88
C SER A 206 0.40 -19.46 39.72
N ASP A 207 -0.79 -19.84 39.33
CA ASP A 207 -1.33 -21.20 39.31
C ASP A 207 -1.25 -21.88 37.95
N GLU A 208 -1.52 -21.12 36.90
CA GLU A 208 -1.59 -21.66 35.54
C GLU A 208 -1.19 -20.63 34.46
N SER A 209 -0.72 -21.11 33.31
CA SER A 209 -0.64 -20.34 32.08
C SER A 209 -2.05 -20.09 31.51
N TYR A 210 -2.22 -19.11 30.63
CA TYR A 210 -3.51 -18.85 29.99
C TYR A 210 -3.34 -18.33 28.56
N LYS A 211 -4.38 -18.51 27.74
CA LYS A 211 -4.38 -18.06 26.36
C LYS A 211 -4.84 -16.61 26.23
N LEU A 212 -4.06 -15.86 25.47
CA LEU A 212 -4.39 -14.53 24.97
C LEU A 212 -4.69 -14.65 23.48
N THR A 213 -5.80 -14.09 23.01
CA THR A 213 -6.19 -14.12 21.60
C THR A 213 -6.34 -12.72 21.06
N LEU A 214 -5.63 -12.42 19.97
CA LEU A 214 -5.81 -11.22 19.18
C LEU A 214 -6.66 -11.57 17.96
N ASP A 215 -7.77 -10.87 17.78
CA ASP A 215 -8.71 -11.08 16.71
C ASP A 215 -8.80 -9.80 15.86
N PHE A 216 -8.20 -9.83 14.66
CA PHE A 216 -8.18 -8.72 13.72
C PHE A 216 -9.33 -8.87 12.72
N ASP A 217 -10.30 -7.97 12.78
CA ASP A 217 -11.41 -7.87 11.81
C ASP A 217 -11.03 -6.96 10.62
N LEU A 218 -9.86 -7.23 10.02
CA LEU A 218 -9.33 -6.58 8.83
C LEU A 218 -9.36 -7.55 7.63
N ASP A 219 -8.98 -7.13 6.42
CA ASP A 219 -8.93 -8.01 5.25
C ASP A 219 -7.47 -8.33 4.86
N PRO A 220 -7.02 -9.59 4.94
CA PRO A 220 -7.74 -10.75 5.47
C PRO A 220 -7.87 -10.71 6.99
N LYS A 221 -8.91 -11.35 7.53
CA LYS A 221 -9.04 -11.55 8.97
C LYS A 221 -7.89 -12.39 9.52
N ARG A 222 -7.43 -12.05 10.71
CA ARG A 222 -6.36 -12.79 11.38
C ARG A 222 -6.72 -13.02 12.84
N ASN A 223 -6.54 -14.26 13.26
CA ASN A 223 -6.60 -14.65 14.66
C ASN A 223 -5.21 -15.15 15.08
N VAL A 224 -4.70 -14.64 16.20
CA VAL A 224 -3.41 -15.04 16.76
C VAL A 224 -3.63 -15.46 18.20
N GLU A 225 -3.29 -16.69 18.53
CA GLU A 225 -3.30 -17.19 19.90
C GLU A 225 -1.88 -17.22 20.47
N MET A 226 -1.73 -16.77 21.69
CA MET A 226 -0.47 -16.79 22.43
C MET A 226 -0.72 -17.33 23.83
N GLU A 227 0.22 -18.08 24.33
CA GLU A 227 0.20 -18.54 25.72
C GLU A 227 0.98 -17.56 26.60
N VAL A 228 0.32 -17.03 27.62
CA VAL A 228 0.96 -16.23 28.67
C VAL A 228 1.40 -17.19 29.76
N PRO A 229 2.72 -17.33 30.02
CA PRO A 229 3.22 -18.28 30.99
C PRO A 229 2.85 -17.90 32.42
N ARG A 230 2.76 -18.88 33.28
CA ARG A 230 2.60 -18.64 34.73
C ARG A 230 3.81 -17.92 35.31
N LYS A 231 3.59 -17.29 36.44
CA LYS A 231 4.66 -16.56 37.13
C LYS A 231 5.81 -17.53 37.52
N GLY A 232 7.01 -17.13 37.14
CA GLY A 232 8.20 -17.89 37.48
C GLY A 232 8.49 -19.06 36.55
N GLU A 233 7.85 -19.21 35.44
CA GLU A 233 8.13 -20.18 34.39
C GLU A 233 9.13 -19.60 33.39
N TYR A 234 10.31 -20.24 33.26
CA TYR A 234 11.32 -19.81 32.30
C TYR A 234 11.39 -20.80 31.13
N ILE A 235 10.68 -20.49 30.08
CA ILE A 235 10.47 -21.33 28.87
C ILE A 235 10.70 -20.53 27.59
N VAL A 236 10.84 -21.26 26.48
CA VAL A 236 10.71 -20.66 25.14
C VAL A 236 9.23 -20.48 24.80
N LEU A 237 8.84 -19.26 24.45
CA LEU A 237 7.47 -18.93 24.09
C LEU A 237 7.20 -19.16 22.60
N ASP A 238 8.15 -18.82 21.74
CA ASP A 238 7.97 -18.84 20.28
C ASP A 238 9.32 -18.85 19.57
N HIS A 239 9.30 -19.29 18.32
CA HIS A 239 10.41 -19.13 17.38
C HIS A 239 9.91 -18.67 16.03
N THR A 240 10.64 -17.76 15.38
CA THR A 240 10.31 -17.22 14.06
C THR A 240 11.56 -17.13 13.20
N VAL A 241 11.37 -16.99 11.89
CA VAL A 241 12.46 -16.72 10.95
C VAL A 241 12.27 -15.32 10.38
N GLN A 242 13.24 -14.46 10.63
CA GLN A 242 13.35 -13.15 10.02
C GLN A 242 14.16 -13.27 8.72
N THR A 243 13.77 -12.55 7.68
CA THR A 243 14.41 -12.65 6.34
C THR A 243 15.41 -11.54 6.04
N GLU A 244 15.26 -10.37 6.62
CA GLU A 244 16.13 -9.21 6.39
C GLU A 244 16.50 -8.51 7.71
N PRO A 245 17.71 -8.73 8.24
CA PRO A 245 18.67 -9.81 7.87
C PRO A 245 18.15 -11.19 8.21
N LEU A 246 18.64 -12.23 7.51
CA LEU A 246 18.26 -13.60 7.81
C LEU A 246 18.68 -13.98 9.23
N ALA A 247 17.72 -14.34 10.07
CA ALA A 247 17.95 -14.81 11.44
C ALA A 247 16.85 -15.76 11.89
N VAL A 248 17.23 -16.75 12.69
CA VAL A 248 16.27 -17.48 13.51
C VAL A 248 16.14 -16.71 14.82
N VAL A 249 14.92 -16.36 15.21
CA VAL A 249 14.62 -15.58 16.40
C VAL A 249 13.87 -16.47 17.38
N VAL A 250 14.41 -16.61 18.58
CA VAL A 250 13.79 -17.38 19.66
C VAL A 250 13.38 -16.43 20.78
N THR A 251 12.13 -16.47 21.17
CA THR A 251 11.54 -15.61 22.20
C THR A 251 11.33 -16.39 23.48
N PHE A 252 11.87 -15.88 24.59
CA PHE A 252 11.80 -16.50 25.91
C PHE A 252 10.77 -15.79 26.79
N SER A 253 10.30 -16.47 27.83
CA SER A 253 9.36 -15.88 28.80
C SER A 253 9.99 -14.78 29.67
N GLU A 254 11.29 -14.81 29.87
CA GLU A 254 12.04 -13.83 30.66
C GLU A 254 13.27 -13.31 29.92
N PRO A 255 13.76 -12.11 30.28
CA PRO A 255 14.97 -11.55 29.66
C PRO A 255 16.20 -12.46 29.87
N LEU A 256 16.94 -12.62 28.77
CA LEU A 256 18.16 -13.43 28.76
C LEU A 256 19.28 -12.73 29.52
N LYS A 257 20.16 -13.57 30.12
CA LYS A 257 21.42 -13.10 30.68
C LYS A 257 22.31 -12.58 29.53
N PRO A 258 22.71 -11.32 29.57
CA PRO A 258 23.62 -10.80 28.57
C PRO A 258 24.99 -11.48 28.64
N ASN A 259 25.70 -11.53 27.52
CA ASN A 259 27.08 -12.00 27.41
C ASN A 259 27.32 -13.48 27.79
N GLN A 260 26.31 -14.34 27.72
CA GLN A 260 26.54 -15.79 27.78
C GLN A 260 27.05 -16.34 26.44
N ASP A 261 27.91 -17.36 26.47
CA ASP A 261 28.42 -17.99 25.25
C ASP A 261 27.40 -19.00 24.67
N PHE A 262 26.72 -18.62 23.66
CA PHE A 262 25.68 -19.43 23.02
C PHE A 262 26.21 -20.55 22.13
N ARG A 263 27.53 -20.61 21.81
CA ARG A 263 28.09 -21.63 20.89
C ARG A 263 27.87 -23.06 21.37
N ASN A 264 27.91 -23.27 22.69
CA ASN A 264 27.68 -24.56 23.31
C ASN A 264 26.25 -24.72 23.86
N LEU A 265 25.45 -23.70 23.77
CA LEU A 265 24.06 -23.68 24.26
C LEU A 265 23.02 -23.81 23.14
N ILE A 266 23.47 -23.74 21.90
CA ILE A 266 22.66 -23.91 20.71
C ILE A 266 23.28 -24.99 19.84
N ARG A 267 22.47 -26.01 19.51
CA ARG A 267 22.83 -26.96 18.47
C ARG A 267 22.16 -26.50 17.14
N PHE A 268 22.99 -26.08 16.22
CA PHE A 268 22.61 -25.65 14.88
C PHE A 268 23.81 -25.94 13.99
N ASP A 269 23.65 -26.83 13.02
CA ASP A 269 24.78 -27.31 12.20
C ASP A 269 25.54 -26.20 11.45
N PRO A 270 24.87 -25.21 10.82
CA PRO A 270 25.58 -24.12 10.18
C PRO A 270 26.31 -23.24 11.19
N LYS A 271 27.45 -22.66 10.79
CA LYS A 271 28.13 -21.63 11.60
C LYS A 271 27.20 -20.42 11.75
N PHE A 272 27.18 -19.86 12.95
CA PHE A 272 26.28 -18.77 13.29
C PHE A 272 26.92 -17.77 14.26
N ARG A 273 26.35 -16.58 14.29
CA ARG A 273 26.56 -15.55 15.31
C ARG A 273 25.26 -15.34 16.06
N THR A 274 25.35 -14.82 17.27
CA THR A 274 24.15 -14.52 18.07
C THR A 274 24.13 -13.08 18.52
N SER A 275 22.95 -12.53 18.70
CA SER A 275 22.72 -11.34 19.50
C SER A 275 21.49 -11.52 20.38
N VAL A 276 21.45 -10.77 21.47
CA VAL A 276 20.35 -10.80 22.44
C VAL A 276 19.75 -9.40 22.53
N ASP A 277 18.43 -9.35 22.41
CA ASP A 277 17.65 -8.16 22.72
C ASP A 277 16.56 -8.54 23.72
N ARG A 278 16.77 -8.17 24.99
CA ARG A 278 15.90 -8.52 26.12
C ARG A 278 15.66 -10.04 26.24
N ASN A 279 14.44 -10.48 25.90
CA ASN A 279 14.03 -11.89 25.92
C ASN A 279 14.08 -12.56 24.54
N ARG A 280 14.72 -11.93 23.55
CA ARG A 280 14.86 -12.49 22.20
C ARG A 280 16.31 -12.81 21.89
N LEU A 281 16.54 -14.01 21.41
CA LEU A 281 17.82 -14.50 20.93
C LEU A 281 17.76 -14.55 19.40
N TYR A 282 18.66 -13.84 18.75
CA TYR A 282 18.83 -13.85 17.31
C TYR A 282 20.01 -14.74 16.95
N ILE A 283 19.77 -15.72 16.09
CA ILE A 283 20.78 -16.64 15.57
C ILE A 283 20.96 -16.32 14.08
N TYR A 284 22.08 -15.72 13.73
CA TYR A 284 22.41 -15.32 12.36
C TYR A 284 23.33 -16.35 11.72
N PRO A 285 22.89 -17.11 10.72
CA PRO A 285 23.79 -17.95 9.93
C PRO A 285 24.89 -17.09 9.29
N GLU A 286 26.14 -17.58 9.30
CA GLU A 286 27.25 -16.85 8.67
C GLU A 286 27.21 -16.89 7.14
N THR A 287 26.48 -17.85 6.59
CA THR A 287 26.26 -18.02 5.16
C THR A 287 24.77 -17.97 4.84
N GLN A 288 24.46 -17.66 3.59
CA GLN A 288 23.07 -17.69 3.14
C GLN A 288 22.58 -19.13 3.04
N LEU A 289 21.56 -19.45 3.79
CA LEU A 289 21.01 -20.79 3.92
C LEU A 289 19.55 -20.82 3.44
N THR A 290 19.15 -21.98 2.93
CA THR A 290 17.77 -22.27 2.57
C THR A 290 17.42 -23.70 2.96
N GLY A 291 16.17 -23.96 3.28
CA GLY A 291 15.69 -25.29 3.68
C GLY A 291 15.41 -25.41 5.18
N ASN A 292 15.25 -26.62 5.61
CA ASN A 292 14.85 -26.92 6.98
C ASN A 292 16.07 -27.34 7.82
N TYR A 293 16.25 -26.70 8.95
CA TYR A 293 17.33 -26.98 9.88
C TYR A 293 16.77 -27.22 11.26
N GLU A 294 17.26 -28.28 11.92
CA GLU A 294 16.97 -28.52 13.33
C GLU A 294 17.78 -27.57 14.19
N VAL A 295 17.12 -26.95 15.16
CA VAL A 295 17.72 -26.07 16.16
C VAL A 295 17.32 -26.55 17.53
N GLU A 296 18.29 -26.77 18.41
CA GLU A 296 18.05 -27.08 19.81
C GLU A 296 18.64 -25.99 20.71
N ILE A 297 17.81 -25.46 21.57
CA ILE A 297 18.21 -24.54 22.66
C ILE A 297 18.37 -25.36 23.94
N SER A 298 19.57 -25.37 24.47
CA SER A 298 19.87 -26.12 25.70
C SER A 298 19.16 -25.51 26.91
N ARG A 299 18.71 -26.37 27.82
CA ARG A 299 18.21 -25.96 29.14
C ARG A 299 19.21 -25.13 29.97
N GLU A 300 20.49 -25.18 29.63
CA GLU A 300 21.54 -24.42 30.32
C GLU A 300 21.52 -22.92 29.99
N VAL A 301 20.69 -22.46 29.03
CA VAL A 301 20.47 -21.04 28.73
C VAL A 301 19.90 -20.35 29.96
N GLN A 302 20.54 -19.26 30.38
CA GLN A 302 20.21 -18.55 31.63
C GLN A 302 19.43 -17.24 31.30
N ASN A 303 18.45 -16.96 32.15
CA ASN A 303 17.81 -15.64 32.20
C ASN A 303 18.70 -14.62 32.95
N LYS A 304 18.28 -13.37 33.00
CA LYS A 304 18.99 -12.26 33.68
C LYS A 304 19.23 -12.53 35.17
N ALA A 305 18.38 -13.33 35.83
CA ALA A 305 18.49 -13.72 37.21
C ALA A 305 19.42 -14.95 37.41
N GLY A 306 19.96 -15.54 36.34
CA GLY A 306 20.81 -16.72 36.39
C GLY A 306 20.06 -18.05 36.46
N ARG A 307 18.73 -18.05 36.36
CA ARG A 307 17.92 -19.29 36.32
C ARG A 307 18.05 -19.92 34.92
N ARG A 308 18.13 -21.25 34.87
CA ARG A 308 18.15 -22.02 33.63
C ARG A 308 16.74 -22.26 33.10
N LEU A 309 16.62 -22.55 31.80
CA LEU A 309 15.36 -23.00 31.21
C LEU A 309 14.81 -24.22 31.94
N ASP A 310 13.51 -24.32 32.02
CA ASP A 310 12.84 -25.46 32.67
C ASP A 310 13.12 -26.75 31.88
N GLU A 311 13.19 -26.68 30.54
CA GLU A 311 13.56 -27.79 29.65
C GLU A 311 14.30 -27.29 28.39
N SER A 312 15.00 -28.20 27.69
CA SER A 312 15.57 -27.93 26.39
C SER A 312 14.44 -27.78 25.34
N TYR A 313 14.64 -26.91 24.34
CA TYR A 313 13.64 -26.64 23.30
C TYR A 313 14.22 -26.98 21.94
N THR A 314 13.57 -27.92 21.22
CA THR A 314 13.98 -28.33 19.87
C THR A 314 12.89 -28.00 18.87
N PHE A 315 13.26 -27.42 17.73
CA PHE A 315 12.35 -27.06 16.66
C PHE A 315 13.03 -27.11 15.29
N THR A 316 12.22 -27.05 14.23
CA THR A 316 12.72 -26.95 12.85
C THR A 316 12.57 -25.51 12.34
N ALA A 317 13.69 -24.86 12.03
CA ALA A 317 13.72 -23.57 11.39
C ALA A 317 13.62 -23.74 9.86
N ALA A 318 12.52 -23.30 9.26
CA ALA A 318 12.34 -23.29 7.81
C ALA A 318 12.91 -21.97 7.23
N LEU A 319 14.15 -22.02 6.76
CA LEU A 319 14.82 -20.86 6.16
C LEU A 319 14.38 -20.67 4.72
N PRO A 320 13.68 -19.56 4.38
CA PRO A 320 13.13 -19.37 3.07
C PRO A 320 14.21 -19.12 2.01
N SER A 321 13.98 -19.59 0.81
CA SER A 321 14.76 -19.14 -0.33
C SER A 321 14.47 -17.67 -0.60
N GLN A 322 15.49 -16.83 -0.61
CA GLN A 322 15.30 -15.45 -1.04
C GLN A 322 14.92 -15.40 -2.51
N ALA A 323 13.89 -14.64 -2.84
CA ALA A 323 13.54 -14.42 -4.25
C ALA A 323 14.70 -13.77 -5.00
N PRO A 324 14.93 -14.13 -6.28
CA PRO A 324 15.93 -13.45 -7.09
C PRO A 324 15.65 -11.94 -7.11
N ALA A 325 16.64 -11.15 -6.72
CA ALA A 325 16.53 -9.70 -6.65
C ALA A 325 17.80 -9.00 -7.13
N ILE A 326 17.60 -7.81 -7.67
CA ILE A 326 18.69 -6.89 -8.00
C ILE A 326 18.38 -5.53 -7.39
N ARG A 327 19.31 -4.95 -6.67
CA ARG A 327 19.17 -3.63 -6.04
C ARG A 327 20.38 -2.76 -6.40
N PHE A 328 20.12 -1.52 -6.76
CA PHE A 328 21.20 -0.54 -6.86
C PHE A 328 21.54 -0.01 -5.47
N THR A 329 22.81 -0.03 -5.09
CA THR A 329 23.27 0.39 -3.75
C THR A 329 23.43 1.91 -3.63
N GLY A 330 23.47 2.64 -4.76
CA GLY A 330 23.59 4.09 -4.81
C GLY A 330 22.24 4.79 -4.62
N LYS A 331 22.19 5.77 -3.72
CA LYS A 331 21.07 6.72 -3.63
C LYS A 331 21.36 7.90 -4.54
N GLY A 332 20.56 8.11 -5.57
CA GLY A 332 20.66 9.25 -6.48
C GLY A 332 20.48 8.87 -7.94
N SER A 333 19.93 9.80 -8.71
CA SER A 333 19.69 9.66 -10.15
C SER A 333 20.82 10.19 -11.03
N ILE A 334 21.88 10.74 -10.42
CA ILE A 334 22.99 11.38 -11.14
C ILE A 334 24.30 10.75 -10.69
N LEU A 335 25.07 10.22 -11.66
CA LEU A 335 26.44 9.82 -11.45
C LEU A 335 27.33 11.03 -11.78
N PRO A 336 28.25 11.44 -10.90
CA PRO A 336 29.19 12.51 -11.21
C PRO A 336 30.08 12.08 -12.40
N SER A 337 30.35 13.03 -13.28
CA SER A 337 31.28 12.79 -14.43
C SER A 337 32.69 12.57 -13.90
N SER A 338 33.08 11.33 -13.79
CA SER A 338 34.43 10.92 -13.43
C SER A 338 35.00 9.99 -14.52
N ASN A 339 36.30 9.84 -14.58
CA ASN A 339 36.97 8.93 -15.54
C ASN A 339 36.62 7.45 -15.30
N ARG A 340 35.89 7.13 -14.20
CA ARG A 340 35.39 5.79 -13.90
C ARG A 340 33.95 5.91 -13.41
N MET A 341 32.99 5.82 -14.31
CA MET A 341 31.59 5.69 -13.96
C MET A 341 31.30 4.23 -13.64
N SER A 342 31.02 3.93 -12.38
CA SER A 342 30.61 2.61 -11.93
C SER A 342 29.24 2.68 -11.27
N LEU A 343 28.37 1.74 -11.60
CA LEU A 343 27.07 1.56 -11.01
C LEU A 343 27.12 0.30 -10.17
N LEU A 344 27.11 0.47 -8.86
CA LEU A 344 27.14 -0.66 -7.93
C LEU A 344 25.74 -1.20 -7.72
N PHE A 345 25.61 -2.52 -7.73
CA PHE A 345 24.38 -3.21 -7.43
C PHE A 345 24.64 -4.49 -6.63
N GLU A 346 23.67 -4.85 -5.83
CA GLU A 346 23.60 -6.13 -5.13
C GLU A 346 22.71 -7.09 -5.93
N SER A 347 23.12 -8.34 -6.01
CA SER A 347 22.36 -9.40 -6.65
C SER A 347 22.10 -10.55 -5.67
N VAL A 348 20.90 -11.08 -5.68
CA VAL A 348 20.47 -12.19 -4.83
C VAL A 348 19.92 -13.30 -5.72
N ASN A 349 20.41 -14.53 -5.53
CA ASN A 349 19.89 -15.77 -6.11
C ASN A 349 19.76 -15.80 -7.66
N PHE A 350 20.67 -15.15 -8.38
CA PHE A 350 20.80 -15.37 -9.82
C PHE A 350 22.28 -15.28 -10.27
N ALA A 351 22.62 -16.12 -11.24
CA ALA A 351 23.99 -16.23 -11.74
C ALA A 351 24.31 -15.22 -12.86
N ARG A 352 23.30 -14.64 -13.50
CA ARG A 352 23.47 -13.74 -14.65
C ARG A 352 22.42 -12.66 -14.69
N ALA A 353 22.83 -11.42 -14.94
CA ALA A 353 21.97 -10.29 -15.25
C ALA A 353 22.27 -9.73 -16.63
N ARG A 354 21.24 -9.39 -17.39
CA ARG A 354 21.40 -8.67 -18.65
C ARG A 354 21.28 -7.18 -18.40
N VAL A 355 22.37 -6.46 -18.55
CA VAL A 355 22.38 -4.99 -18.43
C VAL A 355 22.22 -4.39 -19.82
N ARG A 356 21.28 -3.46 -19.98
CA ARG A 356 21.10 -2.68 -21.20
C ARG A 356 21.36 -1.21 -20.90
N VAL A 357 22.42 -0.68 -21.47
CA VAL A 357 22.76 0.75 -21.37
C VAL A 357 22.28 1.45 -22.64
N ARG A 358 21.55 2.55 -22.48
CA ARG A 358 21.09 3.40 -23.57
C ARG A 358 21.67 4.79 -23.41
N LYS A 359 22.37 5.27 -24.45
CA LYS A 359 22.83 6.66 -24.51
C LYS A 359 21.67 7.55 -24.97
N ILE A 360 21.35 8.56 -24.19
CA ILE A 360 20.35 9.57 -24.51
C ILE A 360 21.11 10.81 -24.93
N PHE A 361 20.82 11.33 -26.11
CA PHE A 361 21.45 12.53 -26.65
C PHE A 361 20.57 13.74 -26.32
N ALA A 362 21.14 14.93 -26.22
CA ALA A 362 20.42 16.15 -25.89
C ALA A 362 19.25 16.43 -26.87
N ASN A 363 19.37 16.04 -28.11
CA ASN A 363 18.36 16.22 -29.15
C ASN A 363 17.17 15.22 -29.06
N ASN A 364 17.28 14.15 -28.30
CA ASN A 364 16.18 13.18 -28.12
C ASN A 364 15.72 13.03 -26.65
N LEU A 365 16.18 13.91 -25.78
CA LEU A 365 15.85 13.89 -24.36
C LEU A 365 14.33 13.98 -24.12
N LEU A 366 13.64 14.88 -24.84
CA LEU A 366 12.20 15.02 -24.74
C LEU A 366 11.45 13.75 -25.16
N GLN A 367 11.88 13.08 -26.23
CA GLN A 367 11.28 11.83 -26.69
C GLN A 367 11.49 10.68 -25.71
N PHE A 368 12.61 10.67 -24.99
CA PHE A 368 12.88 9.68 -23.97
C PHE A 368 11.93 9.81 -22.78
N PHE A 369 11.70 11.02 -22.29
CA PHE A 369 10.76 11.27 -21.18
C PHE A 369 9.28 11.12 -21.56
N GLN A 370 8.94 11.16 -22.84
CA GLN A 370 7.59 10.91 -23.32
C GLN A 370 7.21 9.43 -23.45
N ARG A 371 8.18 8.51 -23.39
CA ARG A 371 7.96 7.06 -23.59
C ARG A 371 8.13 6.19 -22.34
N ASN A 372 8.46 6.76 -21.17
CA ASN A 372 8.68 6.00 -19.93
C ASN A 372 7.74 6.51 -18.82
#